data_b0c837a9318a321fdb505558db2b9ebf
#
_entry.id   b0c837a9318a321fdb505558db2b9ebf
#
_cell.length_a   1.000
_cell.length_b   1.000
_cell.length_c   1.000
_cell.angle_alpha   90.00
_cell.angle_beta   90.00
_cell.angle_gamma   90.00
#
_symmetry.space_group_name_H-M   'P 1'
#
loop_
_entity.id
_entity.type
_entity.pdbx_description
1 polymer ?
#
loop_
_entity_poly.entity_id
_entity_poly.type
_entity_poly.pdbx_seq_one_letter_code
_entity_poly.pdbx_strand_id
1 'polypeptide(L)'
;MSTADEEETAMNTKGVAVVAAAVVAVVVAAVAMALTLGRDDEPGTDAHVHIDPITTADEVAVAVMAGIHTWTPAQQQSPWDAMHAISDQLTGQMADAATTRPDPDPAPGQWPAWARSGDRVIGAASLAGDQDPVPQDASEARRLVTVQQKVLHPDGATTPLERITATVELKRTGETWKVASYQYRSVGE
;
A
#
# COMPACT_ATOMS: atom_id res chain seq x y z
N MET A 1 -58.89 -31.23 -8.81
CA MET A 1 -59.21 -29.85 -8.51
C MET A 1 -58.35 -29.43 -7.34
N SER A 2 -57.36 -28.67 -7.43
CA SER A 2 -56.98 -27.52 -8.20
C SER A 2 -55.45 -27.49 -8.31
N THR A 3 -54.97 -27.19 -9.46
CA THR A 3 -53.65 -26.79 -9.87
C THR A 3 -53.35 -25.38 -9.42
N ALA A 4 -52.10 -25.10 -9.18
CA ALA A 4 -51.42 -23.80 -9.32
C ALA A 4 -50.29 -23.72 -8.29
N ASP A 5 -49.12 -23.24 -8.46
CA ASP A 5 -48.35 -22.74 -9.58
C ASP A 5 -46.90 -22.78 -9.06
N GLU A 6 -46.05 -23.50 -9.73
CA GLU A 6 -44.59 -23.39 -9.55
C GLU A 6 -44.17 -22.18 -10.40
N GLU A 7 -43.92 -21.06 -9.79
CA GLU A 7 -43.16 -19.96 -10.41
C GLU A 7 -41.69 -20.00 -9.97
N GLU A 8 -40.95 -20.42 -10.88
CA GLU A 8 -39.52 -20.37 -11.06
C GLU A 8 -38.97 -18.94 -10.82
N THR A 9 -38.17 -18.75 -9.80
CA THR A 9 -37.32 -17.59 -9.69
C THR A 9 -35.88 -17.96 -9.98
N ALA A 10 -35.57 -17.96 -11.28
CA ALA A 10 -34.19 -17.99 -11.76
C ALA A 10 -33.51 -16.66 -11.40
N MET A 11 -32.75 -16.63 -10.33
CA MET A 11 -31.99 -15.47 -9.90
C MET A 11 -30.62 -15.45 -10.59
N ASN A 12 -30.50 -14.47 -11.41
CA ASN A 12 -29.45 -14.04 -12.31
C ASN A 12 -28.06 -13.93 -11.63
N THR A 13 -27.18 -14.87 -11.89
CA THR A 13 -25.80 -14.96 -11.37
C THR A 13 -24.77 -14.23 -12.23
N LYS A 14 -25.14 -13.18 -12.96
CA LYS A 14 -24.21 -12.46 -13.86
C LYS A 14 -23.77 -11.06 -13.37
N GLY A 15 -24.05 -10.70 -12.12
CA GLY A 15 -23.80 -9.34 -11.59
C GLY A 15 -22.55 -9.15 -10.73
N VAL A 16 -21.83 -10.19 -10.32
CA VAL A 16 -20.82 -10.09 -9.25
C VAL A 16 -19.36 -9.97 -9.74
N ALA A 17 -19.10 -10.20 -11.01
CA ALA A 17 -17.71 -10.23 -11.52
C ALA A 17 -17.13 -8.88 -11.98
N VAL A 18 -17.89 -7.78 -11.98
CA VAL A 18 -17.44 -6.50 -12.56
C VAL A 18 -16.98 -5.45 -11.53
N VAL A 19 -17.24 -5.66 -10.24
CA VAL A 19 -16.96 -4.64 -9.21
C VAL A 19 -15.51 -4.68 -8.68
N ALA A 20 -14.77 -5.77 -8.85
CA ALA A 20 -13.42 -5.89 -8.29
C ALA A 20 -12.33 -5.16 -9.10
N ALA A 21 -12.56 -4.84 -10.37
CA ALA A 21 -11.57 -4.17 -11.22
C ALA A 21 -11.61 -2.63 -11.15
N ALA A 22 -12.69 -2.06 -10.58
CA ALA A 22 -12.90 -0.60 -10.58
C ALA A 22 -12.17 0.14 -9.44
N VAL A 23 -11.80 -0.53 -8.35
CA VAL A 23 -11.26 0.14 -7.14
C VAL A 23 -9.78 0.46 -7.25
N VAL A 24 -9.01 -0.32 -8.02
CA VAL A 24 -7.58 -0.03 -8.26
C VAL A 24 -7.41 1.16 -9.21
N ALA A 25 -8.33 1.35 -10.15
CA ALA A 25 -8.29 2.48 -11.09
C ALA A 25 -8.62 3.84 -10.43
N VAL A 26 -9.38 3.85 -9.32
CA VAL A 26 -9.82 5.10 -8.67
C VAL A 26 -8.69 5.76 -7.86
N VAL A 27 -7.78 4.98 -7.28
CA VAL A 27 -6.66 5.56 -6.51
C VAL A 27 -5.60 6.17 -7.45
N VAL A 28 -5.40 5.60 -8.64
CA VAL A 28 -4.53 6.18 -9.67
C VAL A 28 -5.18 7.40 -10.34
N ALA A 29 -6.50 7.41 -10.52
CA ALA A 29 -7.23 8.52 -11.13
C ALA A 29 -7.37 9.75 -10.21
N ALA A 30 -7.42 9.58 -8.89
CA ALA A 30 -7.52 10.70 -7.95
C ALA A 30 -6.25 11.56 -7.88
N VAL A 31 -5.08 10.97 -8.14
CA VAL A 31 -3.82 11.71 -8.24
C VAL A 31 -3.71 12.45 -9.59
N ALA A 32 -4.30 11.92 -10.66
CA ALA A 32 -4.29 12.56 -11.97
C ALA A 32 -5.29 13.73 -12.09
N MET A 33 -6.40 13.72 -11.31
CA MET A 33 -7.45 14.74 -11.43
C MET A 33 -7.16 16.04 -10.65
N ALA A 34 -6.20 16.03 -9.73
CA ALA A 34 -5.79 17.24 -9.00
C ALA A 34 -4.86 18.16 -9.82
N LEU A 35 -4.37 17.70 -10.97
CA LEU A 35 -3.43 18.46 -11.81
C LEU A 35 -4.08 19.13 -13.03
N THR A 36 -5.39 18.96 -13.27
CA THR A 36 -6.05 19.48 -14.48
C THR A 36 -6.99 20.67 -14.29
N LEU A 37 -7.13 21.19 -13.06
CA LEU A 37 -8.01 22.34 -12.79
C LEU A 37 -7.24 23.66 -12.64
N GLY A 38 -6.42 24.00 -13.60
CA GLY A 38 -5.79 25.31 -13.56
C GLY A 38 -4.76 25.51 -14.66
N ARG A 39 -5.18 25.61 -15.91
CA ARG A 39 -4.37 26.31 -16.92
C ARG A 39 -5.22 26.68 -18.13
N ASP A 40 -5.43 27.97 -18.28
CA ASP A 40 -5.90 28.56 -19.53
C ASP A 40 -4.75 28.59 -20.57
N ASP A 41 -5.08 28.15 -21.77
CA ASP A 41 -4.54 28.34 -23.09
C ASP A 41 -3.12 28.94 -23.31
N GLU A 42 -2.22 28.07 -23.84
CA GLU A 42 -1.39 28.41 -25.00
C GLU A 42 -1.06 27.14 -25.82
N PRO A 43 -1.10 27.18 -27.18
CA PRO A 43 -0.82 26.02 -28.01
C PRO A 43 0.65 25.93 -28.34
N GLY A 44 1.29 24.86 -27.97
CA GLY A 44 2.59 24.48 -28.55
C GLY A 44 3.63 24.04 -27.54
N THR A 45 3.65 22.78 -27.30
CA THR A 45 4.85 21.92 -27.18
C THR A 45 4.35 20.56 -26.62
N ASP A 46 4.62 19.47 -27.32
CA ASP A 46 4.40 18.10 -26.82
C ASP A 46 5.17 17.90 -25.50
N ALA A 47 4.55 18.30 -24.40
CA ALA A 47 5.01 17.96 -23.09
C ALA A 47 4.61 16.48 -22.87
N HIS A 48 5.47 15.58 -23.27
CA HIS A 48 5.47 14.25 -22.69
C HIS A 48 5.55 14.43 -21.18
N VAL A 49 4.46 14.20 -20.47
CA VAL A 49 4.50 14.06 -19.01
C VAL A 49 5.34 12.82 -18.75
N HIS A 50 6.64 13.00 -18.61
CA HIS A 50 7.50 12.02 -17.97
C HIS A 50 6.99 11.92 -16.52
N ILE A 51 6.23 10.88 -16.22
CA ILE A 51 6.09 10.44 -14.85
C ILE A 51 7.45 9.80 -14.57
N ASP A 52 8.34 10.59 -13.98
CA ASP A 52 9.60 10.05 -13.50
C ASP A 52 9.28 8.91 -12.54
N PRO A 53 9.88 7.72 -12.71
CA PRO A 53 9.69 6.63 -11.77
C PRO A 53 10.08 7.13 -10.37
N ILE A 54 9.43 6.60 -9.32
CA ILE A 54 9.74 6.88 -7.90
C ILE A 54 11.25 6.77 -7.70
N THR A 55 11.95 7.90 -7.67
CA THR A 55 13.41 7.93 -7.80
C THR A 55 14.11 8.44 -6.56
N THR A 56 13.38 9.13 -5.68
CA THR A 56 13.96 9.69 -4.45
C THR A 56 13.92 8.68 -3.31
N ALA A 57 14.90 8.76 -2.41
CA ALA A 57 14.93 7.95 -1.20
C ALA A 57 13.67 8.17 -0.34
N ASP A 58 13.16 9.40 -0.32
CA ASP A 58 11.98 9.79 0.45
C ASP A 58 10.73 9.09 -0.04
N GLU A 59 10.50 9.11 -1.35
CA GLU A 59 9.36 8.46 -1.98
C GLU A 59 9.40 6.94 -1.80
N VAL A 60 10.59 6.33 -1.98
CA VAL A 60 10.76 4.89 -1.78
C VAL A 60 10.51 4.50 -0.32
N ALA A 61 11.03 5.27 0.65
CA ALA A 61 10.79 5.00 2.06
C ALA A 61 9.30 5.03 2.39
N VAL A 62 8.59 6.06 1.92
CA VAL A 62 7.15 6.22 2.15
C VAL A 62 6.36 5.11 1.46
N ALA A 63 6.63 4.83 0.17
CA ALA A 63 5.92 3.82 -0.60
C ALA A 63 6.08 2.41 -0.01
N VAL A 64 7.31 2.01 0.33
CA VAL A 64 7.60 0.70 0.92
C VAL A 64 6.95 0.57 2.29
N MET A 65 7.06 1.58 3.16
CA MET A 65 6.45 1.54 4.49
C MET A 65 4.92 1.51 4.42
N ALA A 66 4.29 2.20 3.47
CA ALA A 66 2.87 2.08 3.23
C ALA A 66 2.50 0.67 2.75
N GLY A 67 3.27 0.12 1.81
CA GLY A 67 3.04 -1.20 1.21
C GLY A 67 3.08 -2.34 2.22
N ILE A 68 4.15 -2.45 3.03
CA ILE A 68 4.29 -3.53 4.02
C ILE A 68 3.26 -3.45 5.16
N HIS A 69 2.63 -2.30 5.36
CA HIS A 69 1.60 -2.08 6.38
C HIS A 69 0.17 -2.05 5.80
N THR A 70 0.00 -2.38 4.52
CA THR A 70 -1.30 -2.49 3.85
C THR A 70 -1.61 -3.96 3.60
N TRP A 71 -2.72 -4.46 4.16
CA TRP A 71 -3.05 -5.88 4.13
C TRP A 71 -4.46 -6.14 3.63
N THR A 72 -4.61 -7.27 2.94
CA THR A 72 -5.92 -7.80 2.53
C THR A 72 -6.06 -9.23 3.09
N PRO A 73 -6.47 -9.37 4.35
CA PRO A 73 -6.47 -10.67 5.06
C PRO A 73 -7.28 -11.78 4.37
N ALA A 74 -8.31 -11.43 3.60
CA ALA A 74 -9.08 -12.39 2.82
C ALA A 74 -8.29 -13.03 1.66
N GLN A 75 -7.16 -12.42 1.25
CA GLN A 75 -6.33 -12.85 0.12
C GLN A 75 -4.89 -13.21 0.54
N GLN A 76 -4.51 -12.86 1.74
CA GLN A 76 -3.16 -13.01 2.30
C GLN A 76 -3.22 -13.91 3.53
N GLN A 77 -2.14 -14.62 3.82
CA GLN A 77 -2.04 -15.46 5.02
C GLN A 77 -1.52 -14.66 6.21
N SER A 78 -0.67 -13.66 5.95
CA SER A 78 -0.05 -12.81 6.97
C SER A 78 0.47 -11.51 6.38
N PRO A 79 0.97 -10.57 7.21
CA PRO A 79 1.69 -9.38 6.76
C PRO A 79 2.91 -9.68 5.86
N TRP A 80 3.50 -10.86 5.99
CA TRP A 80 4.63 -11.27 5.15
C TRP A 80 4.29 -11.25 3.65
N ASP A 81 3.06 -11.60 3.28
CA ASP A 81 2.63 -11.58 1.87
C ASP A 81 2.69 -10.17 1.26
N ALA A 82 2.41 -9.15 2.05
CA ALA A 82 2.52 -7.75 1.61
C ALA A 82 3.99 -7.36 1.37
N MET A 83 4.89 -7.77 2.26
CA MET A 83 6.33 -7.55 2.10
C MET A 83 6.89 -8.32 0.89
N HIS A 84 6.50 -9.57 0.72
CA HIS A 84 6.91 -10.40 -0.41
C HIS A 84 6.49 -9.81 -1.76
N ALA A 85 5.28 -9.24 -1.83
CA ALA A 85 4.73 -8.65 -3.05
C ALA A 85 5.53 -7.42 -3.56
N ILE A 86 6.30 -6.77 -2.69
CA ILE A 86 7.14 -5.60 -3.03
C ILE A 86 8.64 -5.90 -2.89
N SER A 87 9.03 -7.17 -2.97
CA SER A 87 10.41 -7.63 -2.75
C SER A 87 11.43 -7.00 -3.71
N ASP A 88 11.00 -6.56 -4.89
CA ASP A 88 11.81 -5.83 -5.86
C ASP A 88 12.26 -4.44 -5.37
N GLN A 89 11.53 -3.84 -4.41
CA GLN A 89 11.86 -2.57 -3.77
C GLN A 89 12.73 -2.74 -2.52
N LEU A 90 13.08 -3.97 -2.18
CA LEU A 90 13.84 -4.31 -0.99
C LEU A 90 15.28 -4.72 -1.33
N THR A 91 16.19 -4.59 -0.37
CA THR A 91 17.57 -5.05 -0.45
C THR A 91 18.07 -5.49 0.93
N GLY A 92 19.25 -6.10 1.01
CA GLY A 92 19.85 -6.53 2.28
C GLY A 92 18.91 -7.40 3.12
N GLN A 93 18.85 -7.16 4.41
CA GLN A 93 18.04 -7.94 5.36
C GLN A 93 16.55 -7.99 4.99
N MET A 94 16.01 -6.91 4.42
CA MET A 94 14.60 -6.89 4.01
C MET A 94 14.35 -7.79 2.80
N ALA A 95 15.26 -7.82 1.82
CA ALA A 95 15.16 -8.72 0.68
C ALA A 95 15.25 -10.18 1.14
N ASP A 96 16.17 -10.50 2.05
CA ASP A 96 16.32 -11.84 2.61
C ASP A 96 15.04 -12.27 3.35
N ALA A 97 14.48 -11.39 4.18
CA ALA A 97 13.23 -11.65 4.91
C ALA A 97 12.02 -11.80 3.98
N ALA A 98 12.01 -11.12 2.83
CA ALA A 98 10.94 -11.23 1.86
C ALA A 98 10.98 -12.53 1.03
N THR A 99 12.12 -13.24 0.99
CA THR A 99 12.25 -14.51 0.25
C THR A 99 11.80 -15.74 1.02
N THR A 100 11.86 -15.70 2.35
CA THR A 100 11.57 -16.87 3.19
C THR A 100 10.47 -16.52 4.19
N ARG A 101 9.31 -17.18 4.05
CA ARG A 101 8.22 -17.03 5.02
C ARG A 101 8.67 -17.55 6.39
N PRO A 102 8.51 -16.80 7.47
CA PRO A 102 8.86 -17.28 8.80
C PRO A 102 7.93 -18.40 9.26
N ASP A 103 8.45 -19.30 10.10
CA ASP A 103 7.68 -20.36 10.75
C ASP A 103 7.95 -20.32 12.28
N PRO A 104 6.95 -20.02 13.13
CA PRO A 104 5.59 -19.64 12.77
C PRO A 104 5.51 -18.26 12.08
N ASP A 105 4.52 -18.11 11.18
CA ASP A 105 4.26 -16.85 10.49
C ASP A 105 3.46 -15.90 11.40
N PRO A 106 4.01 -14.75 11.81
CA PRO A 106 3.37 -13.88 12.77
C PRO A 106 2.26 -13.05 12.12
N ALA A 107 1.02 -13.44 12.31
CA ALA A 107 -0.14 -12.64 11.95
C ALA A 107 -0.79 -12.04 13.20
N PRO A 108 -1.34 -10.81 13.13
CA PRO A 108 -2.14 -10.24 14.21
C PRO A 108 -3.30 -11.16 14.60
N GLY A 109 -3.64 -11.21 15.91
CA GLY A 109 -4.73 -12.06 16.40
C GLY A 109 -6.09 -11.79 15.75
N GLN A 110 -6.32 -10.57 15.25
CA GLN A 110 -7.53 -10.18 14.54
C GLN A 110 -7.58 -10.66 13.07
N TRP A 111 -6.47 -11.19 12.54
CA TRP A 111 -6.36 -11.58 11.13
C TRP A 111 -7.51 -12.48 10.65
N PRO A 112 -7.88 -13.58 11.38
CA PRO A 112 -9.00 -14.42 10.95
C PRO A 112 -10.36 -13.73 10.97
N ALA A 113 -10.54 -12.74 11.83
CA ALA A 113 -11.77 -11.95 11.88
C ALA A 113 -11.84 -11.02 10.66
N TRP A 114 -10.78 -10.28 10.35
CA TRP A 114 -10.71 -9.43 9.18
C TRP A 114 -10.87 -10.22 7.88
N ALA A 115 -10.26 -11.41 7.79
CA ALA A 115 -10.41 -12.27 6.61
C ALA A 115 -11.87 -12.68 6.37
N ARG A 116 -12.61 -12.99 7.44
CA ARG A 116 -14.02 -13.39 7.33
C ARG A 116 -14.98 -12.24 7.06
N SER A 117 -14.69 -11.06 7.61
CA SER A 117 -15.53 -9.86 7.40
C SER A 117 -15.26 -9.17 6.06
N GLY A 118 -14.14 -9.50 5.40
CA GLY A 118 -13.70 -8.79 4.19
C GLY A 118 -13.04 -7.44 4.48
N ASP A 119 -12.64 -7.21 5.72
CA ASP A 119 -11.91 -6.02 6.13
C ASP A 119 -10.53 -5.95 5.46
N ARG A 120 -10.05 -4.72 5.26
CA ARG A 120 -8.70 -4.45 4.78
C ARG A 120 -7.97 -3.54 5.77
N VAL A 121 -6.69 -3.73 5.94
CA VAL A 121 -5.85 -2.79 6.69
C VAL A 121 -5.13 -1.89 5.69
N ILE A 122 -5.25 -0.60 5.88
CA ILE A 122 -4.63 0.42 5.02
C ILE A 122 -3.56 1.14 5.82
N GLY A 123 -2.32 1.06 5.36
CA GLY A 123 -1.18 1.81 5.87
C GLY A 123 -0.96 3.09 5.06
N ALA A 124 -1.12 4.25 5.69
CA ALA A 124 -0.75 5.53 5.09
C ALA A 124 0.56 6.00 5.71
N ALA A 125 1.60 6.15 4.91
CA ALA A 125 2.93 6.56 5.36
C ALA A 125 3.25 8.00 4.93
N SER A 126 4.05 8.68 5.75
CA SER A 126 4.62 10.00 5.46
C SER A 126 5.97 10.15 6.17
N LEU A 127 6.82 11.05 5.68
CA LEU A 127 8.01 11.44 6.43
C LEU A 127 7.60 12.07 7.77
N ALA A 128 8.34 11.75 8.81
CA ALA A 128 8.10 12.30 10.15
C ALA A 128 8.97 13.53 10.37
N GLY A 129 8.34 14.69 10.55
CA GLY A 129 9.02 15.97 10.74
C GLY A 129 9.79 16.45 9.50
N ASP A 130 10.50 17.56 9.70
CA ASP A 130 11.40 18.09 8.67
C ASP A 130 12.72 17.30 8.70
N GLN A 131 13.15 16.82 7.53
CA GLN A 131 14.38 16.07 7.36
C GLN A 131 15.20 16.71 6.24
N ASP A 132 16.52 16.74 6.43
CA ASP A 132 17.41 17.29 5.41
C ASP A 132 17.30 16.47 4.11
N PRO A 133 17.38 17.13 2.95
CA PRO A 133 17.39 16.44 1.65
C PRO A 133 18.53 15.42 1.57
N VAL A 134 18.27 14.29 0.91
CA VAL A 134 19.33 13.31 0.61
C VAL A 134 20.22 13.87 -0.48
N PRO A 135 21.56 13.94 -0.28
CA PRO A 135 22.49 14.34 -1.33
C PRO A 135 22.34 13.47 -2.58
N GLN A 136 22.47 14.07 -3.76
CA GLN A 136 22.27 13.36 -5.04
C GLN A 136 23.29 12.24 -5.28
N ASP A 137 24.49 12.38 -4.73
CA ASP A 137 25.59 11.40 -4.81
C ASP A 137 25.58 10.37 -3.68
N ALA A 138 24.62 10.47 -2.75
CA ALA A 138 24.54 9.53 -1.64
C ALA A 138 24.19 8.11 -2.14
N SER A 139 24.88 7.13 -1.59
CA SER A 139 24.60 5.69 -1.80
C SER A 139 23.76 5.07 -0.70
N GLU A 140 23.63 5.75 0.45
CA GLU A 140 22.84 5.35 1.60
C GLU A 140 22.03 6.55 2.13
N ALA A 141 20.85 6.26 2.64
CA ALA A 141 20.01 7.27 3.28
C ALA A 141 19.30 6.66 4.50
N ARG A 142 18.96 7.53 5.44
CA ARG A 142 18.14 7.17 6.59
C ARG A 142 16.95 8.13 6.65
N ARG A 143 15.73 7.57 6.79
CA ARG A 143 14.49 8.34 6.87
C ARG A 143 13.67 7.95 8.07
N LEU A 144 13.10 8.94 8.72
CA LEU A 144 12.09 8.71 9.75
C LEU A 144 10.71 8.79 9.08
N VAL A 145 9.97 7.68 9.17
CA VAL A 145 8.65 7.54 8.53
C VAL A 145 7.61 7.24 9.59
N THR A 146 6.49 7.92 9.53
CA THR A 146 5.29 7.61 10.31
C THR A 146 4.28 6.89 9.43
N VAL A 147 3.78 5.76 9.90
CA VAL A 147 2.69 5.00 9.28
C VAL A 147 1.46 5.09 10.17
N GLN A 148 0.34 5.47 9.61
CA GLN A 148 -0.97 5.38 10.23
C GLN A 148 -1.73 4.22 9.62
N GLN A 149 -2.09 3.24 10.44
CA GLN A 149 -2.94 2.15 10.00
C GLN A 149 -4.39 2.39 10.39
N LYS A 150 -5.30 1.95 9.53
CA LYS A 150 -6.73 1.87 9.78
C LYS A 150 -7.32 0.63 9.15
N VAL A 151 -8.34 0.09 9.77
CA VAL A 151 -9.18 -0.94 9.16
C VAL A 151 -10.22 -0.25 8.28
N LEU A 152 -10.31 -0.66 7.03
CA LEU A 152 -11.36 -0.27 6.10
C LEU A 152 -12.36 -1.43 6.02
N HIS A 153 -13.61 -1.16 6.42
CA HIS A 153 -14.70 -2.10 6.40
C HIS A 153 -15.39 -2.15 5.02
N PRO A 154 -16.08 -3.26 4.68
CA PRO A 154 -16.77 -3.39 3.39
C PRO A 154 -17.85 -2.32 3.13
N ASP A 155 -18.43 -1.75 4.17
CA ASP A 155 -19.41 -0.65 4.08
C ASP A 155 -18.76 0.74 3.86
N GLY A 156 -17.42 0.80 3.81
CA GLY A 156 -16.65 2.02 3.65
C GLY A 156 -16.31 2.73 4.97
N ALA A 157 -16.81 2.26 6.10
CA ALA A 157 -16.41 2.79 7.41
C ALA A 157 -14.94 2.49 7.70
N THR A 158 -14.32 3.29 8.57
CA THR A 158 -12.91 3.07 8.97
C THR A 158 -12.76 3.09 10.47
N THR A 159 -11.94 2.17 10.99
CA THR A 159 -11.54 2.11 12.40
C THR A 159 -10.04 2.37 12.49
N PRO A 160 -9.56 3.36 13.25
CA PRO A 160 -8.13 3.55 13.52
C PRO A 160 -7.54 2.29 14.16
N LEU A 161 -6.34 1.88 13.71
CA LEU A 161 -5.67 0.71 14.24
C LEU A 161 -4.41 1.12 15.02
N GLU A 162 -3.37 1.55 14.34
CA GLU A 162 -2.09 1.86 14.96
C GLU A 162 -1.40 3.04 14.27
N ARG A 163 -0.58 3.76 15.06
CA ARG A 163 0.39 4.73 14.54
C ARG A 163 1.79 4.24 14.90
N ILE A 164 2.60 4.04 13.90
CA ILE A 164 3.94 3.50 14.01
C ILE A 164 4.91 4.55 13.48
N THR A 165 6.03 4.76 14.18
CA THR A 165 7.15 5.53 13.64
C THR A 165 8.36 4.61 13.51
N ALA A 166 9.01 4.65 12.36
CA ALA A 166 10.15 3.80 12.08
C ALA A 166 11.31 4.62 11.48
N THR A 167 12.52 4.25 11.84
CA THR A 167 13.72 4.64 11.11
C THR A 167 13.92 3.64 9.98
N VAL A 168 13.95 4.13 8.75
CA VAL A 168 14.11 3.34 7.52
C VAL A 168 15.50 3.60 6.95
N GLU A 169 16.24 2.54 6.68
CA GLU A 169 17.55 2.60 6.03
C GLU A 169 17.42 2.21 4.57
N LEU A 170 17.93 3.04 3.68
CA LEU A 170 17.86 2.84 2.24
C LEU A 170 19.27 2.75 1.67
N LYS A 171 19.40 1.94 0.62
CA LYS A 171 20.62 1.83 -0.18
C LYS A 171 20.29 2.05 -1.65
N ARG A 172 21.20 2.71 -2.34
CA ARG A 172 21.10 2.87 -3.79
C ARG A 172 21.69 1.63 -4.48
N THR A 173 20.90 1.00 -5.34
CA THR A 173 21.29 -0.14 -6.17
C THR A 173 21.18 0.29 -7.64
N GLY A 174 22.31 0.58 -8.27
CA GLY A 174 22.31 1.28 -9.56
C GLY A 174 21.73 2.69 -9.42
N GLU A 175 20.69 2.99 -10.18
CA GLU A 175 20.00 4.28 -10.13
C GLU A 175 18.78 4.29 -9.19
N THR A 176 18.44 3.14 -8.59
CA THR A 176 17.23 2.97 -7.80
C THR A 176 17.53 2.87 -6.31
N TRP A 177 16.76 3.59 -5.49
CA TRP A 177 16.75 3.41 -4.04
C TRP A 177 15.95 2.17 -3.66
N LYS A 178 16.43 1.43 -2.65
CA LYS A 178 15.75 0.26 -2.06
C LYS A 178 15.83 0.30 -0.56
N VAL A 179 14.82 -0.22 0.14
CA VAL A 179 14.83 -0.32 1.60
C VAL A 179 15.66 -1.55 2.00
N ALA A 180 16.66 -1.29 2.84
CA ALA A 180 17.58 -2.33 3.35
C ALA A 180 17.18 -2.87 4.72
N SER A 181 16.66 -1.99 5.58
CA SER A 181 16.16 -2.33 6.91
C SER A 181 15.22 -1.25 7.44
N TYR A 182 14.43 -1.57 8.46
CA TYR A 182 13.74 -0.57 9.27
C TYR A 182 13.70 -1.00 10.74
N GLN A 183 13.57 -0.02 11.62
CA GLN A 183 13.45 -0.23 13.06
C GLN A 183 12.32 0.63 13.59
N TYR A 184 11.38 0.01 14.28
CA TYR A 184 10.34 0.73 14.98
C TYR A 184 10.95 1.55 16.13
N ARG A 185 10.47 2.77 16.26
CA ARG A 185 10.78 3.59 17.42
C ARG A 185 9.68 3.38 18.45
N SER A 186 10.05 2.88 19.62
CA SER A 186 9.16 2.97 20.78
C SER A 186 8.97 4.47 21.08
N VAL A 187 7.72 4.91 21.13
CA VAL A 187 7.37 6.21 21.71
C VAL A 187 7.68 6.04 23.19
N GLY A 188 8.81 6.59 23.63
CA GLY A 188 9.11 6.67 25.06
C GLY A 188 8.00 7.47 25.74
N GLU A 189 7.47 6.91 26.83
CA GLU A 189 6.61 7.63 27.77
C GLU A 189 7.31 8.86 28.34
#